data_b8d1115ee966221e586b35588fb2aab5
#
_entry.id   b8d1115ee966221e586b35588fb2aab5
#
_cell.length_a   1.000
_cell.length_b   1.000
_cell.length_c   1.000
_cell.angle_alpha   90.00
_cell.angle_beta   90.00
_cell.angle_gamma   90.00
#
_symmetry.space_group_name_H-M   'P 1'
#
loop_
_entity.id
_entity.type
_entity.pdbx_description
1 polymer ?
#
loop_
_entity_poly.entity_id
_entity_poly.type
_entity_poly.pdbx_seq_one_letter_code
_entity_poly.pdbx_strand_id
1 'polypeptide(L)'
;MTGMVLETGSRSGTRPCAGLSRLAPTPLKSLPRKPSVSVLITCFNYGAYVGQAIESVLAQAYPAAEIIVSDDASQDNSCEVVASYISRGYGIRLLRNPHGGMAANLNAAYQSSSGDLICLLDADDTFLPGKMEAVVNAFLTHPGAGFAIHRASLVDHRKRARGVYPLLSALPSGDCAQITYDKAGILMGLPPTTNLALRREVADRIFPIPVEYTGYAEQRIHRMAPLMTELCAIDAPLAEWRLHGQNDQNSTRIMPRRLERELHIMHSLWLEQKHYLEDIDPELGASFPSIERNPLYLKMNYMRHRLNNDPAMHQAYGDLCRYGLRADSKVDRFWRHSNHLPRPLFQRAVDLLLTQSVWKEMVTRAIGRRHSAP
;
A
#
# COMPACT_ATOMS: atom_id res chain seq x y z
N MET A 1 -20.48 26.43 -32.37
CA MET A 1 -21.78 26.00 -31.88
C MET A 1 -21.60 25.18 -30.64
N THR A 2 -21.89 25.84 -29.59
CA THR A 2 -22.45 25.46 -28.27
C THR A 2 -21.95 24.18 -27.63
N GLY A 3 -20.95 24.35 -26.74
CA GLY A 3 -20.57 23.37 -25.75
C GLY A 3 -21.59 23.30 -24.64
N MET A 4 -21.97 22.10 -24.27
CA MET A 4 -22.83 21.80 -23.13
C MET A 4 -21.96 21.44 -21.92
N VAL A 5 -21.89 22.38 -20.99
CA VAL A 5 -21.27 22.18 -19.68
C VAL A 5 -22.26 21.36 -18.83
N LEU A 6 -21.87 20.19 -18.39
CA LEU A 6 -22.61 19.41 -17.39
C LEU A 6 -22.26 19.90 -15.98
N GLU A 7 -23.12 20.70 -15.43
CA GLU A 7 -23.13 21.02 -14.00
C GLU A 7 -23.52 19.77 -13.19
N THR A 8 -22.62 19.28 -12.37
CA THR A 8 -22.90 18.24 -11.37
C THR A 8 -23.42 18.91 -10.10
N GLY A 9 -24.70 19.19 -10.04
CA GLY A 9 -25.37 19.57 -8.82
C GLY A 9 -25.61 18.36 -7.93
N SER A 10 -24.87 18.25 -6.83
CA SER A 10 -25.19 17.38 -5.69
C SER A 10 -25.22 18.24 -4.43
N ARG A 11 -26.42 18.73 -4.11
CA ARG A 11 -26.72 19.29 -2.78
C ARG A 11 -26.96 18.12 -1.81
N SER A 12 -25.93 17.69 -1.09
CA SER A 12 -26.09 17.04 0.21
C SER A 12 -25.55 18.01 1.27
N GLY A 13 -26.48 18.58 2.04
CA GLY A 13 -26.13 19.52 3.11
C GLY A 13 -25.44 18.80 4.27
N THR A 14 -24.13 18.65 4.18
CA THR A 14 -23.26 18.44 5.33
C THR A 14 -22.74 19.82 5.73
N ARG A 15 -23.07 20.26 6.95
CA ARG A 15 -22.45 21.43 7.56
C ARG A 15 -20.93 21.26 7.46
N PRO A 16 -20.16 22.25 7.00
CA PRO A 16 -18.71 22.19 7.10
C PRO A 16 -18.38 22.12 8.58
N CYS A 17 -17.70 21.05 9.00
CA CYS A 17 -17.10 20.97 10.32
C CYS A 17 -16.08 22.10 10.43
N ALA A 18 -16.36 23.10 11.27
CA ALA A 18 -15.55 24.32 11.44
C ALA A 18 -14.17 24.07 12.11
N GLY A 19 -13.67 22.81 12.13
CA GLY A 19 -12.46 22.40 12.83
C GLY A 19 -11.32 21.86 11.99
N LEU A 20 -11.49 21.68 10.69
CA LEU A 20 -10.56 20.88 9.87
C LEU A 20 -9.34 21.64 9.32
N SER A 21 -9.24 22.95 9.54
CA SER A 21 -7.95 23.70 9.38
C SER A 21 -6.83 23.19 10.31
N ARG A 22 -7.14 22.26 11.24
CA ARG A 22 -6.20 21.67 12.20
C ARG A 22 -5.52 20.39 11.70
N LEU A 23 -5.98 19.81 10.58
CA LEU A 23 -5.31 18.69 9.90
C LEU A 23 -4.24 19.14 8.89
N ALA A 24 -3.73 20.35 9.04
CA ALA A 24 -2.66 20.83 8.17
C ALA A 24 -1.42 19.93 8.29
N PRO A 25 -0.83 19.51 7.16
CA PRO A 25 0.40 18.74 7.17
C PRO A 25 1.48 19.38 8.02
N THR A 26 2.22 18.59 8.77
CA THR A 26 3.32 19.12 9.59
C THR A 26 4.40 19.69 8.66
N PRO A 27 4.86 20.94 8.87
CA PRO A 27 5.96 21.50 8.09
C PRO A 27 7.21 20.63 8.17
N LEU A 28 7.77 20.31 7.01
CA LEU A 28 8.99 19.51 6.89
C LEU A 28 10.20 20.42 6.73
N LYS A 29 11.36 19.96 7.23
CA LYS A 29 12.64 20.67 7.04
C LYS A 29 13.03 20.67 5.56
N SER A 30 13.76 21.68 5.10
CA SER A 30 14.30 21.69 3.74
C SER A 30 15.27 20.53 3.53
N LEU A 31 15.10 19.80 2.43
CA LEU A 31 16.07 18.77 2.03
C LEU A 31 17.36 19.41 1.54
N PRO A 32 18.50 18.75 1.71
CA PRO A 32 19.74 19.18 1.06
C PRO A 32 19.58 19.07 -0.47
N ARG A 33 20.38 19.85 -1.22
CA ARG A 33 20.34 19.86 -2.70
C ARG A 33 20.57 18.47 -3.32
N LYS A 34 21.30 17.59 -2.63
CA LYS A 34 21.53 16.19 -2.98
C LYS A 34 21.20 15.32 -1.77
N PRO A 35 19.93 15.01 -1.53
CA PRO A 35 19.54 14.20 -0.38
C PRO A 35 20.09 12.78 -0.49
N SER A 36 20.58 12.26 0.63
CA SER A 36 21.01 10.87 0.73
C SER A 36 19.82 9.92 0.71
N VAL A 37 19.95 8.79 -0.01
CA VAL A 37 18.87 7.80 -0.14
C VAL A 37 19.33 6.49 0.46
N SER A 38 18.57 5.98 1.44
CA SER A 38 18.66 4.61 1.93
C SER A 38 17.68 3.73 1.17
N VAL A 39 18.16 2.63 0.59
CA VAL A 39 17.31 1.60 0.02
C VAL A 39 17.22 0.43 1.00
N LEU A 40 16.00 0.14 1.46
CA LEU A 40 15.72 -0.95 2.40
C LEU A 40 15.11 -2.13 1.62
N ILE A 41 15.84 -3.24 1.58
CA ILE A 41 15.41 -4.47 0.88
C ILE A 41 15.01 -5.49 1.93
N THR A 42 13.73 -5.90 1.94
CA THR A 42 13.22 -6.97 2.81
C THR A 42 13.31 -8.31 2.10
N CYS A 43 13.90 -9.31 2.75
CA CYS A 43 14.18 -10.64 2.17
C CYS A 43 13.75 -11.76 3.10
N PHE A 44 13.03 -12.76 2.54
CA PHE A 44 12.73 -14.03 3.20
C PHE A 44 12.55 -15.14 2.15
N ASN A 45 13.53 -16.05 2.04
CA ASN A 45 13.54 -17.14 1.06
C ASN A 45 13.40 -16.66 -0.40
N TYR A 46 14.15 -15.62 -0.77
CA TYR A 46 14.17 -15.03 -2.10
C TYR A 46 15.56 -15.09 -2.78
N GLY A 47 16.35 -16.13 -2.51
CA GLY A 47 17.67 -16.31 -3.10
C GLY A 47 17.70 -16.27 -4.64
N ALA A 48 16.62 -16.72 -5.28
CA ALA A 48 16.47 -16.65 -6.75
C ALA A 48 16.25 -15.23 -7.28
N TYR A 49 15.89 -14.25 -6.41
CA TYR A 49 15.44 -12.92 -6.83
C TYR A 49 16.29 -11.78 -6.24
N VAL A 50 16.75 -11.91 -5.00
CA VAL A 50 17.42 -10.83 -4.26
C VAL A 50 18.63 -10.24 -4.99
N GLY A 51 19.36 -11.05 -5.77
CA GLY A 51 20.44 -10.56 -6.63
C GLY A 51 19.97 -9.55 -7.67
N GLN A 52 18.81 -9.82 -8.31
CA GLN A 52 18.22 -8.90 -9.29
C GLN A 52 17.72 -7.61 -8.63
N ALA A 53 17.16 -7.71 -7.42
CA ALA A 53 16.77 -6.53 -6.62
C ALA A 53 18.00 -5.64 -6.35
N ILE A 54 19.10 -6.21 -5.86
CA ILE A 54 20.36 -5.49 -5.60
C ILE A 54 20.89 -4.85 -6.89
N GLU A 55 21.01 -5.60 -7.99
CA GLU A 55 21.50 -5.09 -9.27
C GLU A 55 20.66 -3.90 -9.77
N SER A 56 19.35 -3.95 -9.58
CA SER A 56 18.45 -2.88 -9.99
C SER A 56 18.69 -1.56 -9.23
N VAL A 57 19.14 -1.65 -7.98
CA VAL A 57 19.54 -0.48 -7.17
C VAL A 57 20.92 0.02 -7.58
N LEU A 58 21.88 -0.88 -7.77
CA LEU A 58 23.25 -0.53 -8.20
C LEU A 58 23.28 0.13 -9.57
N ALA A 59 22.33 -0.20 -10.45
CA ALA A 59 22.21 0.36 -11.80
C ALA A 59 21.56 1.76 -11.87
N GLN A 60 21.11 2.34 -10.73
CA GLN A 60 20.48 3.65 -10.73
C GLN A 60 21.49 4.77 -10.99
N ALA A 61 21.12 5.75 -11.84
CA ALA A 61 21.94 6.91 -12.14
C ALA A 61 22.12 7.81 -10.90
N TYR A 62 21.08 7.97 -10.06
CA TYR A 62 21.20 8.57 -8.75
C TYR A 62 21.59 7.47 -7.74
N PRO A 63 22.82 7.50 -7.18
CA PRO A 63 23.30 6.40 -6.36
C PRO A 63 22.61 6.34 -5.01
N ALA A 64 22.37 5.14 -4.49
CA ALA A 64 22.02 4.93 -3.10
C ALA A 64 23.22 5.30 -2.21
N ALA A 65 22.97 6.06 -1.13
CA ALA A 65 23.98 6.31 -0.11
C ALA A 65 24.24 5.03 0.71
N GLU A 66 23.23 4.21 0.88
CA GLU A 66 23.33 2.91 1.53
C GLU A 66 22.27 1.93 0.98
N ILE A 67 22.64 0.66 0.89
CA ILE A 67 21.74 -0.45 0.54
C ILE A 67 21.75 -1.40 1.72
N ILE A 68 20.59 -1.61 2.33
CA ILE A 68 20.42 -2.46 3.50
C ILE A 68 19.52 -3.62 3.10
N VAL A 69 20.07 -4.82 3.06
CA VAL A 69 19.30 -6.06 2.90
C VAL A 69 19.03 -6.63 4.26
N SER A 70 17.76 -6.71 4.63
CA SER A 70 17.30 -7.25 5.91
C SER A 70 16.68 -8.61 5.65
N ASP A 71 17.34 -9.66 6.15
CA ASP A 71 16.95 -11.06 5.98
C ASP A 71 16.21 -11.56 7.22
N ASP A 72 15.04 -12.13 7.02
CA ASP A 72 14.13 -12.63 8.07
C ASP A 72 14.33 -14.13 8.37
N ALA A 73 15.60 -14.55 8.60
CA ALA A 73 16.00 -15.94 8.82
C ALA A 73 15.70 -16.86 7.62
N SER A 74 16.06 -16.43 6.41
CA SER A 74 15.95 -17.27 5.22
C SER A 74 16.63 -18.63 5.36
N GLN A 75 15.99 -19.67 4.84
CA GLN A 75 16.48 -21.05 4.87
C GLN A 75 17.09 -21.48 3.50
N ASP A 76 16.95 -20.64 2.48
CA ASP A 76 17.54 -20.83 1.18
C ASP A 76 18.89 -20.09 1.06
N ASN A 77 19.43 -19.97 -0.15
CA ASN A 77 20.69 -19.29 -0.41
C ASN A 77 20.61 -17.75 -0.49
N SER A 78 19.55 -17.11 0.06
CA SER A 78 19.38 -15.65 0.03
C SER A 78 20.59 -14.92 0.60
N CYS A 79 21.02 -15.31 1.81
CA CYS A 79 22.15 -14.68 2.49
C CYS A 79 23.48 -14.87 1.75
N GLU A 80 23.71 -16.03 1.12
CA GLU A 80 24.90 -16.32 0.33
C GLU A 80 24.95 -15.46 -0.93
N VAL A 81 23.80 -15.28 -1.60
CA VAL A 81 23.69 -14.37 -2.74
C VAL A 81 24.07 -12.95 -2.34
N VAL A 82 23.51 -12.41 -1.26
CA VAL A 82 23.85 -11.06 -0.78
C VAL A 82 25.33 -10.95 -0.41
N ALA A 83 25.87 -11.96 0.31
CA ALA A 83 27.28 -12.01 0.68
C ALA A 83 28.22 -11.97 -0.53
N SER A 84 27.81 -12.54 -1.66
CA SER A 84 28.60 -12.49 -2.91
C SER A 84 28.75 -11.07 -3.46
N TYR A 85 27.76 -10.20 -3.30
CA TYR A 85 27.87 -8.77 -3.67
C TYR A 85 28.77 -8.01 -2.69
N ILE A 86 28.68 -8.29 -1.41
CA ILE A 86 29.53 -7.68 -0.39
C ILE A 86 31.01 -8.05 -0.65
N SER A 87 31.31 -9.32 -0.93
CA SER A 87 32.68 -9.78 -1.23
C SER A 87 33.27 -9.15 -2.51
N ARG A 88 32.42 -8.74 -3.45
CA ARG A 88 32.80 -7.98 -4.67
C ARG A 88 33.04 -6.49 -4.42
N GLY A 89 32.93 -6.03 -3.18
CA GLY A 89 33.19 -4.65 -2.77
C GLY A 89 32.01 -3.69 -2.89
N TYR A 90 30.79 -4.18 -3.15
CA TYR A 90 29.60 -3.32 -3.11
C TYR A 90 29.26 -2.95 -1.66
N GLY A 91 28.95 -1.68 -1.42
CA GLY A 91 28.63 -1.12 -0.10
C GLY A 91 27.22 -1.55 0.40
N ILE A 92 27.01 -2.86 0.53
CA ILE A 92 25.75 -3.44 0.96
C ILE A 92 25.88 -3.90 2.42
N ARG A 93 24.90 -3.56 3.25
CA ARG A 93 24.79 -4.06 4.61
C ARG A 93 23.76 -5.20 4.65
N LEU A 94 24.18 -6.38 5.07
CA LEU A 94 23.30 -7.53 5.33
C LEU A 94 22.98 -7.62 6.83
N LEU A 95 21.71 -7.53 7.18
CA LEU A 95 21.19 -7.81 8.51
C LEU A 95 20.58 -9.22 8.51
N ARG A 96 21.05 -10.08 9.39
CA ARG A 96 20.48 -11.42 9.61
C ARG A 96 19.65 -11.39 10.89
N ASN A 97 18.34 -11.35 10.74
CA ASN A 97 17.42 -11.24 11.87
C ASN A 97 16.85 -12.61 12.25
N PRO A 98 16.44 -12.82 13.51
CA PRO A 98 15.55 -13.92 13.82
C PRO A 98 14.22 -13.72 13.09
N HIS A 99 13.55 -14.84 12.75
CA HIS A 99 12.27 -14.77 12.04
C HIS A 99 11.22 -13.98 12.86
N GLY A 100 10.80 -12.85 12.35
CA GLY A 100 9.86 -11.92 12.99
C GLY A 100 8.80 -11.35 12.04
N GLY A 101 8.84 -11.74 10.76
CA GLY A 101 7.96 -11.26 9.72
C GLY A 101 8.35 -9.89 9.17
N MET A 102 7.59 -9.44 8.17
CA MET A 102 7.91 -8.24 7.37
C MET A 102 8.08 -6.99 8.23
N ALA A 103 7.23 -6.78 9.25
CA ALA A 103 7.29 -5.58 10.10
C ALA A 103 8.61 -5.53 10.92
N ALA A 104 8.97 -6.63 11.58
CA ALA A 104 10.22 -6.71 12.35
C ALA A 104 11.44 -6.52 11.42
N ASN A 105 11.39 -7.14 10.25
CA ASN A 105 12.45 -7.08 9.25
C ASN A 105 12.64 -5.67 8.68
N LEU A 106 11.55 -4.98 8.38
CA LEU A 106 11.57 -3.61 7.90
C LEU A 106 12.02 -2.63 9.00
N ASN A 107 11.62 -2.86 10.26
CA ASN A 107 12.09 -2.07 11.41
C ASN A 107 13.60 -2.17 11.59
N ALA A 108 14.17 -3.37 11.50
CA ALA A 108 15.62 -3.58 11.59
C ALA A 108 16.37 -2.84 10.47
N ALA A 109 15.87 -2.91 9.24
CA ALA A 109 16.43 -2.18 8.11
C ALA A 109 16.36 -0.66 8.34
N TYR A 110 15.20 -0.15 8.77
CA TYR A 110 15.01 1.27 9.04
C TYR A 110 15.94 1.77 10.16
N GLN A 111 16.00 1.05 11.27
CA GLN A 111 16.86 1.41 12.41
C GLN A 111 18.34 1.47 12.03
N SER A 112 18.75 0.67 11.05
CA SER A 112 20.13 0.63 10.54
C SER A 112 20.41 1.68 9.46
N SER A 113 19.41 2.45 9.04
CA SER A 113 19.51 3.41 7.95
C SER A 113 19.69 4.86 8.45
N SER A 114 20.31 5.73 7.63
CA SER A 114 20.62 7.12 7.99
C SER A 114 20.25 8.14 6.91
N GLY A 115 19.86 7.72 5.71
CA GLY A 115 19.58 8.62 4.59
C GLY A 115 18.41 9.57 4.82
N ASP A 116 18.43 10.72 4.17
CA ASP A 116 17.36 11.72 4.21
C ASP A 116 16.05 11.20 3.63
N LEU A 117 16.16 10.30 2.67
CA LEU A 117 15.05 9.61 1.99
C LEU A 117 15.17 8.11 2.17
N ILE A 118 14.03 7.45 2.34
CA ILE A 118 13.91 6.01 2.49
C ILE A 118 13.14 5.47 1.29
N CYS A 119 13.74 4.60 0.49
CA CYS A 119 13.09 3.84 -0.57
C CYS A 119 12.94 2.39 -0.15
N LEU A 120 11.74 1.83 -0.30
CA LEU A 120 11.46 0.44 0.05
C LEU A 120 11.54 -0.46 -1.18
N LEU A 121 12.01 -1.69 -1.00
CA LEU A 121 12.11 -2.69 -2.06
C LEU A 121 11.90 -4.09 -1.49
N ASP A 122 10.94 -4.84 -2.04
CA ASP A 122 10.80 -6.25 -1.74
C ASP A 122 11.82 -7.05 -2.58
N ALA A 123 12.44 -8.07 -1.99
CA ALA A 123 13.56 -8.80 -2.62
C ALA A 123 13.18 -9.56 -3.90
N ASP A 124 11.89 -9.75 -4.17
CA ASP A 124 11.36 -10.37 -5.38
C ASP A 124 11.03 -9.36 -6.50
N ASP A 125 11.14 -8.05 -6.21
CA ASP A 125 10.88 -6.95 -7.14
C ASP A 125 12.17 -6.31 -7.68
N THR A 126 12.05 -5.36 -8.61
CA THR A 126 13.19 -4.59 -9.14
C THR A 126 12.83 -3.13 -9.37
N PHE A 127 13.79 -2.23 -9.16
CA PHE A 127 13.67 -0.84 -9.59
C PHE A 127 13.86 -0.72 -11.09
N LEU A 128 13.05 0.11 -11.73
CA LEU A 128 13.30 0.50 -13.11
C LEU A 128 14.30 1.67 -13.19
N PRO A 129 15.01 1.84 -14.32
CA PRO A 129 15.95 2.95 -14.51
C PRO A 129 15.29 4.30 -14.24
N GLY A 130 16.03 5.17 -13.53
CA GLY A 130 15.56 6.54 -13.20
C GLY A 130 14.62 6.64 -11.99
N LYS A 131 14.32 5.52 -11.30
CA LYS A 131 13.43 5.57 -10.13
C LYS A 131 13.96 6.50 -9.05
N MET A 132 15.22 6.33 -8.65
CA MET A 132 15.76 7.09 -7.54
C MET A 132 15.85 8.58 -7.87
N GLU A 133 16.23 8.94 -9.10
CA GLU A 133 16.21 10.31 -9.57
C GLU A 133 14.81 10.92 -9.57
N ALA A 134 13.80 10.16 -10.05
CA ALA A 134 12.41 10.61 -10.06
C ALA A 134 11.88 10.85 -8.64
N VAL A 135 12.18 9.97 -7.69
CA VAL A 135 11.78 10.11 -6.28
C VAL A 135 12.45 11.33 -5.64
N VAL A 136 13.76 11.50 -5.84
CA VAL A 136 14.50 12.67 -5.32
C VAL A 136 13.93 13.97 -5.90
N ASN A 137 13.72 14.02 -7.21
CA ASN A 137 13.16 15.20 -7.87
C ASN A 137 11.73 15.50 -7.39
N ALA A 138 10.90 14.47 -7.16
CA ALA A 138 9.55 14.66 -6.64
C ALA A 138 9.57 15.35 -5.26
N PHE A 139 10.42 14.91 -4.33
CA PHE A 139 10.55 15.55 -3.02
C PHE A 139 11.19 16.96 -3.08
N LEU A 140 12.12 17.20 -3.99
CA LEU A 140 12.72 18.53 -4.15
C LEU A 140 11.74 19.54 -4.77
N THR A 141 10.86 19.10 -5.67
CA THR A 141 9.85 19.95 -6.31
C THR A 141 8.57 20.12 -5.49
N HIS A 142 8.33 19.23 -4.51
CA HIS A 142 7.19 19.29 -3.60
C HIS A 142 7.67 19.28 -2.15
N PRO A 143 8.18 20.40 -1.63
CA PRO A 143 8.81 20.46 -0.30
C PRO A 143 7.86 20.14 0.86
N GLY A 144 6.55 20.29 0.69
CA GLY A 144 5.51 19.87 1.65
C GLY A 144 5.26 18.37 1.68
N ALA A 145 5.69 17.62 0.65
CA ALA A 145 5.47 16.19 0.57
C ALA A 145 6.54 15.42 1.35
N GLY A 146 6.09 14.53 2.21
CA GLY A 146 6.94 13.60 2.96
C GLY A 146 6.72 12.13 2.59
N PHE A 147 5.77 11.85 1.71
CA PHE A 147 5.45 10.51 1.22
C PHE A 147 5.31 10.53 -0.31
N ALA A 148 6.13 9.74 -0.99
CA ALA A 148 6.11 9.59 -2.44
C ALA A 148 5.61 8.20 -2.83
N ILE A 149 4.79 8.16 -3.87
CA ILE A 149 4.25 6.93 -4.44
C ILE A 149 4.40 6.94 -5.97
N HIS A 150 4.53 5.76 -6.55
CA HIS A 150 4.58 5.62 -8.01
C HIS A 150 3.92 4.34 -8.50
N ARG A 151 3.71 4.22 -9.82
CA ARG A 151 3.17 2.99 -10.41
C ARG A 151 4.23 1.89 -10.49
N ALA A 152 3.76 0.64 -10.61
CA ALA A 152 4.59 -0.52 -10.93
C ALA A 152 4.21 -1.13 -12.27
N SER A 153 5.17 -1.63 -13.01
CA SER A 153 4.95 -2.59 -14.08
C SER A 153 4.71 -3.97 -13.46
N LEU A 154 3.56 -4.59 -13.76
CA LEU A 154 3.32 -5.97 -13.38
C LEU A 154 4.05 -6.89 -14.36
N VAL A 155 4.88 -7.80 -13.85
CA VAL A 155 5.59 -8.78 -14.66
C VAL A 155 5.38 -10.20 -14.11
N ASP A 156 5.34 -11.19 -15.00
CA ASP A 156 5.33 -12.60 -14.56
C ASP A 156 6.75 -13.11 -14.25
N HIS A 157 6.85 -14.37 -13.81
CA HIS A 157 8.12 -15.04 -13.51
C HIS A 157 9.09 -15.07 -14.69
N ARG A 158 8.62 -14.86 -15.93
CA ARG A 158 9.42 -14.75 -17.16
C ARG A 158 9.67 -13.31 -17.59
N LYS A 159 9.43 -12.34 -16.72
CA LYS A 159 9.53 -10.88 -17.00
C LYS A 159 8.63 -10.38 -18.14
N ARG A 160 7.56 -11.10 -18.47
CA ARG A 160 6.59 -10.63 -19.47
C ARG A 160 5.64 -9.64 -18.83
N ALA A 161 5.46 -8.48 -19.46
CA ALA A 161 4.55 -7.44 -18.99
C ALA A 161 3.10 -7.96 -18.86
N ARG A 162 2.45 -7.62 -17.76
CA ARG A 162 1.07 -8.00 -17.42
C ARG A 162 0.18 -6.78 -17.18
N GLY A 163 0.75 -5.59 -17.19
CA GLY A 163 0.03 -4.33 -16.99
C GLY A 163 0.76 -3.38 -16.06
N VAL A 164 0.05 -2.35 -15.63
CA VAL A 164 0.54 -1.33 -14.69
C VAL A 164 -0.37 -1.29 -13.46
N TYR A 165 0.19 -1.09 -12.29
CA TYR A 165 -0.54 -1.00 -11.02
C TYR A 165 -0.11 0.24 -10.22
N PRO A 166 -0.99 0.93 -9.49
CA PRO A 166 -2.46 0.78 -9.51
C PRO A 166 -3.10 1.25 -10.82
N LEU A 167 -4.30 0.70 -11.10
CA LEU A 167 -5.06 0.99 -12.33
C LEU A 167 -5.96 2.22 -12.22
N LEU A 168 -5.64 3.11 -11.34
CA LEU A 168 -6.37 4.37 -11.18
C LEU A 168 -6.04 5.32 -12.34
N SER A 169 -6.99 6.18 -12.72
CA SER A 169 -6.75 7.26 -13.68
C SER A 169 -5.69 8.24 -13.18
N ALA A 170 -5.67 8.50 -11.88
CA ALA A 170 -4.64 9.29 -11.20
C ALA A 170 -4.33 8.69 -9.83
N LEU A 171 -3.07 8.78 -9.40
CA LEU A 171 -2.67 8.44 -8.03
C LEU A 171 -3.06 9.58 -7.08
N PRO A 172 -3.35 9.27 -5.79
CA PRO A 172 -3.56 10.31 -4.79
C PRO A 172 -2.30 11.17 -4.62
N SER A 173 -2.47 12.51 -4.56
CA SER A 173 -1.37 13.47 -4.45
C SER A 173 -1.82 14.72 -3.72
N GLY A 174 -0.88 15.51 -3.18
CA GLY A 174 -1.14 16.69 -2.38
C GLY A 174 -1.59 16.37 -0.98
N ASP A 175 -2.35 17.27 -0.37
CA ASP A 175 -2.95 17.05 0.95
C ASP A 175 -4.12 16.07 0.84
N CYS A 176 -3.93 14.88 1.39
CA CYS A 176 -4.92 13.82 1.45
C CYS A 176 -5.48 13.60 2.85
N ALA A 177 -5.15 14.44 3.84
CA ALA A 177 -5.53 14.23 5.23
C ALA A 177 -7.06 14.23 5.40
N GLN A 178 -7.74 15.19 4.81
CA GLN A 178 -9.22 15.30 4.90
C GLN A 178 -9.91 14.07 4.30
N ILE A 179 -9.55 13.68 3.09
CA ILE A 179 -10.20 12.52 2.45
C ILE A 179 -9.89 11.22 3.20
N THR A 180 -8.69 11.11 3.78
CA THR A 180 -8.31 9.98 4.64
C THR A 180 -9.15 9.95 5.90
N TYR A 181 -9.31 11.09 6.57
CA TYR A 181 -10.16 11.25 7.74
C TYR A 181 -11.61 10.84 7.45
N ASP A 182 -12.23 11.40 6.40
CA ASP A 182 -13.63 11.14 6.02
C ASP A 182 -13.88 9.66 5.67
N LYS A 183 -12.83 8.92 5.31
CA LYS A 183 -12.88 7.48 4.98
C LYS A 183 -12.44 6.59 6.14
N ALA A 184 -12.56 7.09 7.38
CA ALA A 184 -12.13 6.34 8.58
C ALA A 184 -10.68 5.83 8.47
N GLY A 185 -9.80 6.70 8.02
CA GLY A 185 -8.37 6.45 7.93
C GLY A 185 -7.92 5.62 6.73
N ILE A 186 -8.77 5.36 5.74
CA ILE A 186 -8.43 4.54 4.57
C ILE A 186 -8.34 5.40 3.30
N LEU A 187 -7.11 5.69 2.88
CA LEU A 187 -6.87 6.25 1.55
C LEU A 187 -6.71 5.11 0.53
N MET A 188 -7.59 5.09 -0.47
CA MET A 188 -7.55 4.06 -1.52
C MET A 188 -6.54 4.40 -2.60
N GLY A 189 -6.01 3.38 -3.26
CA GLY A 189 -5.15 3.54 -4.43
C GLY A 189 -3.67 3.69 -4.13
N LEU A 190 -3.26 3.41 -2.90
CA LEU A 190 -1.85 3.35 -2.56
C LEU A 190 -1.23 2.04 -3.09
N PRO A 191 -0.03 2.11 -3.68
CA PRO A 191 0.66 0.97 -4.28
C PRO A 191 1.39 0.13 -3.22
N PRO A 192 1.88 -1.10 -3.55
CA PRO A 192 2.61 -1.95 -2.61
C PRO A 192 3.98 -1.35 -2.20
N THR A 193 4.63 -2.02 -1.23
CA THR A 193 5.87 -1.63 -0.55
C THR A 193 6.94 -1.09 -1.48
N THR A 194 7.27 -1.81 -2.55
CA THR A 194 8.33 -1.42 -3.51
C THR A 194 8.09 -0.06 -4.17
N ASN A 195 6.86 0.43 -4.15
CA ASN A 195 6.47 1.69 -4.80
C ASN A 195 6.43 2.89 -3.85
N LEU A 196 6.91 2.73 -2.63
CA LEU A 196 6.85 3.72 -1.58
C LEU A 196 8.23 4.33 -1.32
N ALA A 197 8.23 5.65 -1.10
CA ALA A 197 9.38 6.35 -0.54
C ALA A 197 8.92 7.38 0.49
N LEU A 198 9.72 7.60 1.51
CA LEU A 198 9.43 8.47 2.63
C LEU A 198 10.59 9.42 2.88
N ARG A 199 10.29 10.65 3.31
CA ARG A 199 11.28 11.48 3.98
C ARG A 199 11.51 10.93 5.39
N ARG A 200 12.76 10.99 5.86
CA ARG A 200 13.13 10.49 7.19
C ARG A 200 12.25 11.05 8.30
N GLU A 201 11.98 12.34 8.28
CA GLU A 201 11.15 13.00 9.29
C GLU A 201 9.73 12.40 9.43
N VAL A 202 9.17 11.91 8.33
CA VAL A 202 7.87 11.23 8.32
C VAL A 202 8.04 9.77 8.76
N ALA A 203 9.09 9.12 8.25
CA ALA A 203 9.42 7.75 8.64
C ALA A 203 9.69 7.63 10.15
N ASP A 204 10.39 8.58 10.77
CA ASP A 204 10.67 8.62 12.23
C ASP A 204 9.39 8.60 13.09
N ARG A 205 8.26 9.05 12.55
CA ARG A 205 6.95 9.03 13.23
C ARG A 205 6.16 7.75 12.97
N ILE A 206 6.48 7.05 11.87
CA ILE A 206 5.80 5.82 11.47
C ILE A 206 6.52 4.59 12.04
N PHE A 207 7.83 4.61 12.08
CA PHE A 207 8.62 3.51 12.65
C PHE A 207 8.84 3.68 14.18
N PRO A 208 8.91 2.60 14.93
CA PRO A 208 8.81 1.20 14.50
C PRO A 208 7.36 0.78 14.16
N ILE A 209 7.21 -0.08 13.15
CA ILE A 209 5.93 -0.71 12.80
C ILE A 209 5.66 -1.83 13.82
N PRO A 210 4.45 -1.93 14.41
CA PRO A 210 4.10 -3.02 15.31
C PRO A 210 4.33 -4.39 14.68
N VAL A 211 5.02 -5.29 15.40
CA VAL A 211 5.44 -6.59 14.84
C VAL A 211 4.27 -7.54 14.54
N GLU A 212 3.12 -7.32 15.16
CA GLU A 212 1.88 -8.04 14.89
C GLU A 212 1.32 -7.77 13.48
N TYR A 213 1.78 -6.72 12.79
CA TYR A 213 1.41 -6.43 11.39
C TYR A 213 2.20 -7.28 10.40
N THR A 214 2.44 -8.53 10.75
CA THR A 214 3.15 -9.50 9.89
C THR A 214 2.50 -9.61 8.51
N GLY A 215 3.27 -9.41 7.43
CA GLY A 215 2.79 -9.47 6.06
C GLY A 215 1.95 -8.26 5.59
N TYR A 216 1.81 -7.21 6.44
CA TYR A 216 1.04 -5.99 6.16
C TYR A 216 1.74 -4.73 6.70
N ALA A 217 3.06 -4.75 6.76
CA ALA A 217 3.84 -3.66 7.33
C ALA A 217 3.58 -2.31 6.64
N GLU A 218 3.43 -2.31 5.32
CA GLU A 218 3.13 -1.13 4.52
C GLU A 218 1.78 -0.49 4.87
N GLN A 219 0.85 -1.24 5.46
CA GLN A 219 -0.46 -0.69 5.84
C GLN A 219 -0.34 0.42 6.89
N ARG A 220 0.65 0.36 7.79
CA ARG A 220 0.88 1.46 8.72
C ARG A 220 1.35 2.72 8.00
N ILE A 221 2.23 2.58 7.01
CA ILE A 221 2.67 3.70 6.17
C ILE A 221 1.46 4.29 5.42
N HIS A 222 0.65 3.43 4.79
CA HIS A 222 -0.55 3.84 4.05
C HIS A 222 -1.59 4.57 4.89
N ARG A 223 -1.68 4.24 6.18
CA ARG A 223 -2.68 4.82 7.07
C ARG A 223 -2.20 6.10 7.74
N MET A 224 -0.93 6.12 8.16
CA MET A 224 -0.39 7.22 8.95
C MET A 224 0.13 8.36 8.06
N ALA A 225 0.88 8.05 7.00
CA ALA A 225 1.51 9.09 6.19
C ALA A 225 0.52 10.11 5.59
N PRO A 226 -0.67 9.73 5.04
CA PRO A 226 -1.61 10.70 4.50
C PRO A 226 -2.24 11.65 5.52
N LEU A 227 -2.20 11.31 6.82
CA LEU A 227 -2.64 12.21 7.90
C LEU A 227 -1.54 13.15 8.39
N MET A 228 -0.28 12.84 8.09
CA MET A 228 0.90 13.53 8.63
C MET A 228 1.54 14.50 7.64
N THR A 229 1.41 14.21 6.33
CA THR A 229 2.17 14.91 5.30
C THR A 229 1.43 14.91 3.96
N GLU A 230 1.80 15.83 3.09
CA GLU A 230 1.38 15.76 1.69
C GLU A 230 2.00 14.54 0.99
N LEU A 231 1.31 14.05 -0.04
CA LEU A 231 1.77 13.00 -0.94
C LEU A 231 2.28 13.61 -2.24
N CYS A 232 3.40 13.09 -2.77
CA CYS A 232 3.77 13.33 -4.15
C CYS A 232 3.63 12.05 -4.97
N ALA A 233 2.80 12.11 -6.01
CA ALA A 233 2.54 11.00 -6.91
C ALA A 233 3.40 11.13 -8.17
N ILE A 234 4.12 10.07 -8.53
CA ILE A 234 4.86 9.98 -9.78
C ILE A 234 4.08 9.05 -10.71
N ASP A 235 3.43 9.62 -11.71
CA ASP A 235 2.55 8.89 -12.61
C ASP A 235 3.32 8.11 -13.70
N ALA A 236 4.33 7.35 -13.27
CA ALA A 236 5.15 6.50 -14.10
C ALA A 236 5.42 5.16 -13.40
N PRO A 237 5.53 4.06 -14.14
CA PRO A 237 6.01 2.80 -13.59
C PRO A 237 7.53 2.92 -13.34
N LEU A 238 7.92 2.87 -12.06
CA LEU A 238 9.32 2.99 -11.64
C LEU A 238 9.84 1.72 -10.94
N ALA A 239 9.02 0.68 -10.86
CA ALA A 239 9.41 -0.64 -10.38
C ALA A 239 8.71 -1.73 -11.18
N GLU A 240 9.31 -2.92 -11.23
CA GLU A 240 8.65 -4.14 -11.64
C GLU A 240 8.14 -4.86 -10.40
N TRP A 241 6.84 -5.09 -10.32
CA TRP A 241 6.22 -5.96 -9.34
C TRP A 241 6.05 -7.35 -9.95
N ARG A 242 6.76 -8.30 -9.39
CA ARG A 242 6.81 -9.66 -9.92
C ARG A 242 5.69 -10.53 -9.37
N LEU A 243 4.97 -11.19 -10.28
CA LEU A 243 3.93 -12.15 -9.97
C LEU A 243 4.48 -13.57 -10.09
N HIS A 244 4.64 -14.26 -8.98
CA HIS A 244 5.06 -15.67 -8.92
C HIS A 244 4.27 -16.43 -7.85
N GLY A 245 4.37 -17.77 -7.84
CA GLY A 245 3.55 -18.61 -6.95
C GLY A 245 3.89 -18.54 -5.46
N GLN A 246 4.97 -17.87 -5.09
CA GLN A 246 5.48 -17.74 -3.71
C GLN A 246 5.18 -16.37 -3.08
N ASN A 247 4.53 -15.43 -3.80
CA ASN A 247 4.13 -14.18 -3.18
C ASN A 247 3.05 -14.45 -2.12
N ASP A 248 3.24 -13.95 -0.91
CA ASP A 248 2.30 -14.10 0.22
C ASP A 248 0.87 -13.68 -0.13
N GLN A 249 0.71 -12.73 -1.04
CA GLN A 249 -0.58 -12.21 -1.49
C GLN A 249 -1.22 -13.02 -2.62
N ASN A 250 -0.55 -14.05 -3.17
CA ASN A 250 -1.06 -14.87 -4.28
C ASN A 250 -1.95 -16.04 -3.86
N SER A 251 -2.45 -16.05 -2.61
CA SER A 251 -3.47 -17.01 -2.22
C SER A 251 -4.68 -16.92 -3.16
N THR A 252 -4.94 -18.01 -3.89
CA THR A 252 -6.09 -18.12 -4.80
C THR A 252 -7.42 -18.30 -4.08
N ARG A 253 -7.38 -18.38 -2.75
CA ARG A 253 -8.57 -18.60 -1.92
C ARG A 253 -8.59 -17.66 -0.72
N ILE A 254 -9.72 -17.00 -0.52
CA ILE A 254 -9.97 -16.15 0.64
C ILE A 254 -10.32 -17.04 1.83
N MET A 255 -9.44 -17.06 2.83
CA MET A 255 -9.63 -17.84 4.05
C MET A 255 -10.18 -16.97 5.18
N PRO A 256 -11.14 -17.46 5.99
CA PRO A 256 -11.69 -16.72 7.12
C PRO A 256 -10.62 -16.19 8.09
N ARG A 257 -9.62 -17.01 8.44
CA ARG A 257 -8.50 -16.59 9.32
C ARG A 257 -7.70 -15.42 8.77
N ARG A 258 -7.55 -15.34 7.45
CA ARG A 258 -6.91 -14.19 6.80
C ARG A 258 -7.76 -12.94 6.98
N LEU A 259 -9.08 -13.04 6.76
CA LEU A 259 -10.01 -11.92 6.96
C LEU A 259 -10.03 -11.46 8.42
N GLU A 260 -9.99 -12.38 9.38
CA GLU A 260 -9.91 -12.05 10.81
C GLU A 260 -8.65 -11.23 11.13
N ARG A 261 -7.50 -11.67 10.63
CA ARG A 261 -6.23 -10.94 10.80
C ARG A 261 -6.27 -9.55 10.14
N GLU A 262 -6.74 -9.48 8.91
CA GLU A 262 -6.85 -8.20 8.20
C GLU A 262 -7.81 -7.23 8.89
N LEU A 263 -8.96 -7.69 9.37
CA LEU A 263 -9.91 -6.88 10.14
C LEU A 263 -9.32 -6.39 11.46
N HIS A 264 -8.57 -7.26 12.15
CA HIS A 264 -7.87 -6.89 13.37
C HIS A 264 -6.83 -5.78 13.11
N ILE A 265 -5.99 -5.95 12.09
CA ILE A 265 -5.00 -4.93 11.69
C ILE A 265 -5.69 -3.62 11.28
N MET A 266 -6.77 -3.68 10.51
CA MET A 266 -7.53 -2.50 10.12
C MET A 266 -8.06 -1.74 11.34
N HIS A 267 -8.58 -2.47 12.34
CA HIS A 267 -9.09 -1.87 13.56
C HIS A 267 -7.98 -1.27 14.42
N SER A 268 -6.86 -2.00 14.59
CA SER A 268 -5.69 -1.51 15.35
C SER A 268 -5.12 -0.24 14.73
N LEU A 269 -4.96 -0.20 13.41
CA LEU A 269 -4.50 1.00 12.69
C LEU A 269 -5.49 2.17 12.81
N TRP A 270 -6.80 1.90 12.81
CA TRP A 270 -7.80 2.93 13.04
C TRP A 270 -7.69 3.50 14.45
N LEU A 271 -7.42 2.68 15.47
CA LEU A 271 -7.16 3.16 16.83
C LEU A 271 -5.89 4.01 16.91
N GLU A 272 -4.79 3.60 16.26
CA GLU A 272 -3.58 4.42 16.20
C GLU A 272 -3.84 5.78 15.55
N GLN A 273 -4.58 5.79 14.43
CA GLN A 273 -4.96 7.04 13.76
C GLN A 273 -5.83 7.93 14.66
N LYS A 274 -6.77 7.33 15.38
CA LYS A 274 -7.63 8.04 16.31
C LYS A 274 -6.80 8.69 17.44
N HIS A 275 -5.89 7.95 18.07
CA HIS A 275 -5.00 8.50 19.08
C HIS A 275 -4.11 9.62 18.54
N TYR A 276 -3.53 9.42 17.33
CA TYR A 276 -2.76 10.47 16.66
C TYR A 276 -3.57 11.75 16.43
N LEU A 277 -4.85 11.63 16.07
CA LEU A 277 -5.75 12.76 15.87
C LEU A 277 -6.14 13.41 17.22
N GLU A 278 -6.33 12.61 18.28
CA GLU A 278 -6.58 13.09 19.65
C GLU A 278 -5.39 13.89 20.20
N ASP A 279 -4.16 13.48 19.88
CA ASP A 279 -2.92 14.19 20.27
C ASP A 279 -2.81 15.56 19.57
N ILE A 280 -3.34 15.69 18.34
CA ILE A 280 -3.40 16.96 17.62
C ILE A 280 -4.53 17.84 18.18
N ASP A 281 -5.71 17.25 18.30
CA ASP A 281 -6.91 17.89 18.80
C ASP A 281 -7.92 16.83 19.29
N PRO A 282 -8.31 16.84 20.59
CA PRO A 282 -9.27 15.88 21.13
C PRO A 282 -10.61 15.82 20.37
N GLU A 283 -11.07 16.94 19.79
CA GLU A 283 -12.33 16.97 19.02
C GLU A 283 -12.17 16.22 17.67
N LEU A 284 -10.98 16.25 17.06
CA LEU A 284 -10.71 15.48 15.84
C LEU A 284 -10.77 13.99 16.10
N GLY A 285 -10.15 13.52 17.18
CA GLY A 285 -10.21 12.10 17.55
C GLY A 285 -11.62 11.67 17.96
N ALA A 286 -12.35 12.49 18.73
CA ALA A 286 -13.72 12.19 19.13
C ALA A 286 -14.69 12.11 17.95
N SER A 287 -14.49 12.94 16.92
CA SER A 287 -15.32 12.97 15.70
C SER A 287 -14.78 12.10 14.56
N PHE A 288 -13.67 11.39 14.76
CA PHE A 288 -13.11 10.51 13.73
C PHE A 288 -14.10 9.41 13.35
N PRO A 289 -14.43 9.25 12.05
CA PRO A 289 -15.43 8.28 11.62
C PRO A 289 -15.09 6.86 12.04
N SER A 290 -16.07 6.09 12.51
CA SER A 290 -15.88 4.69 12.89
C SER A 290 -15.47 3.84 11.70
N ILE A 291 -14.46 2.98 11.88
CA ILE A 291 -14.01 2.00 10.89
C ILE A 291 -15.14 1.02 10.52
N GLU A 292 -16.06 0.75 11.43
CA GLU A 292 -17.21 -0.12 11.22
C GLU A 292 -18.21 0.41 10.19
N ARG A 293 -18.08 1.68 9.77
CA ARG A 293 -18.85 2.28 8.67
C ARG A 293 -18.07 2.33 7.35
N ASN A 294 -16.82 1.91 7.36
CA ASN A 294 -16.01 1.89 6.14
C ASN A 294 -16.47 0.77 5.21
N PRO A 295 -16.75 1.03 3.92
CA PRO A 295 -17.24 0.03 2.98
C PRO A 295 -16.32 -1.20 2.80
N LEU A 296 -15.00 -1.01 2.87
CA LEU A 296 -14.05 -2.13 2.77
C LEU A 296 -14.13 -3.02 4.01
N TYR A 297 -14.09 -2.40 5.20
CA TYR A 297 -14.24 -3.12 6.47
C TYR A 297 -15.55 -3.93 6.52
N LEU A 298 -16.67 -3.32 6.14
CA LEU A 298 -17.97 -3.96 6.11
C LEU A 298 -18.01 -5.16 5.15
N LYS A 299 -17.42 -5.04 3.96
CA LYS A 299 -17.32 -6.15 3.00
C LYS A 299 -16.50 -7.30 3.58
N MET A 300 -15.37 -7.01 4.19
CA MET A 300 -14.50 -8.02 4.80
C MET A 300 -15.15 -8.68 6.02
N ASN A 301 -15.83 -7.90 6.87
CA ASN A 301 -16.56 -8.42 8.02
C ASN A 301 -17.72 -9.34 7.60
N TYR A 302 -18.51 -8.93 6.61
CA TYR A 302 -19.56 -9.78 6.05
C TYR A 302 -18.98 -11.09 5.44
N MET A 303 -17.89 -11.00 4.66
CA MET A 303 -17.23 -12.20 4.12
C MET A 303 -16.79 -13.15 5.23
N ARG A 304 -16.18 -12.64 6.29
CA ARG A 304 -15.71 -13.45 7.42
C ARG A 304 -16.88 -14.24 8.04
N HIS A 305 -17.97 -13.57 8.41
CA HIS A 305 -19.14 -14.22 8.99
C HIS A 305 -19.78 -15.21 8.02
N ARG A 306 -19.87 -14.84 6.75
CA ARG A 306 -20.47 -15.69 5.71
C ARG A 306 -19.67 -16.97 5.48
N LEU A 307 -18.35 -16.89 5.43
CA LEU A 307 -17.47 -18.04 5.21
C LEU A 307 -17.33 -18.92 6.45
N ASN A 308 -17.50 -18.38 7.65
CA ASN A 308 -17.53 -19.14 8.91
C ASN A 308 -18.92 -19.74 9.24
N ASN A 309 -19.96 -19.43 8.46
CA ASN A 309 -21.34 -19.77 8.78
C ASN A 309 -21.78 -19.26 10.16
N ASP A 310 -21.37 -18.05 10.48
CA ASP A 310 -21.62 -17.41 11.77
C ASP A 310 -23.03 -16.82 11.82
N PRO A 311 -23.80 -17.00 12.91
CA PRO A 311 -25.11 -16.38 13.09
C PRO A 311 -25.13 -14.86 12.92
N ALA A 312 -24.04 -14.16 13.28
CA ALA A 312 -23.90 -12.70 13.09
C ALA A 312 -23.86 -12.26 11.62
N MET A 313 -23.83 -13.20 10.66
CA MET A 313 -23.81 -12.90 9.22
C MET A 313 -24.97 -12.01 8.78
N HIS A 314 -26.18 -12.23 9.32
CA HIS A 314 -27.36 -11.43 8.94
C HIS A 314 -27.22 -9.97 9.35
N GLN A 315 -26.70 -9.71 10.55
CA GLN A 315 -26.39 -8.36 11.00
C GLN A 315 -25.29 -7.72 10.14
N ALA A 316 -24.18 -8.43 9.92
CA ALA A 316 -23.07 -7.95 9.09
C ALA A 316 -23.52 -7.63 7.64
N TYR A 317 -24.45 -8.42 7.08
CA TYR A 317 -25.05 -8.13 5.78
C TYR A 317 -25.94 -6.89 5.82
N GLY A 318 -26.76 -6.72 6.88
CA GLY A 318 -27.58 -5.54 7.08
C GLY A 318 -26.76 -4.26 7.15
N ASP A 319 -25.66 -4.28 7.89
CA ASP A 319 -24.74 -3.15 8.03
C ASP A 319 -24.02 -2.85 6.70
N LEU A 320 -23.58 -3.89 5.97
CA LEU A 320 -23.02 -3.72 4.64
C LEU A 320 -24.01 -3.05 3.68
N CYS A 321 -25.28 -3.48 3.66
CA CYS A 321 -26.30 -2.89 2.79
C CYS A 321 -26.60 -1.44 3.17
N ARG A 322 -26.61 -1.12 4.46
CA ARG A 322 -26.96 0.21 4.99
C ARG A 322 -25.85 1.24 4.78
N TYR A 323 -24.59 0.85 4.99
CA TYR A 323 -23.46 1.78 5.07
C TYR A 323 -22.39 1.56 4.01
N GLY A 324 -22.28 0.35 3.41
CA GLY A 324 -21.16 -0.10 2.61
C GLY A 324 -21.38 -0.18 1.11
N LEU A 325 -22.62 -0.08 0.62
CA LEU A 325 -22.95 -0.28 -0.80
C LEU A 325 -23.47 0.99 -1.47
N ARG A 326 -22.91 1.30 -2.66
CA ARG A 326 -23.40 2.39 -3.52
C ARG A 326 -24.43 1.85 -4.52
N ALA A 327 -25.51 2.62 -4.75
CA ALA A 327 -26.59 2.22 -5.65
C ALA A 327 -26.12 1.94 -7.09
N ASP A 328 -25.19 2.74 -7.61
CA ASP A 328 -24.80 2.75 -9.02
C ASP A 328 -23.59 1.88 -9.37
N SER A 329 -22.97 1.24 -8.36
CA SER A 329 -21.78 0.41 -8.57
C SER A 329 -22.13 -1.00 -9.07
N LYS A 330 -21.57 -1.41 -10.23
CA LYS A 330 -21.71 -2.80 -10.73
C LYS A 330 -21.13 -3.83 -9.75
N VAL A 331 -20.06 -3.50 -9.05
CA VAL A 331 -19.43 -4.36 -8.03
C VAL A 331 -20.33 -4.47 -6.81
N ASP A 332 -20.95 -3.37 -6.38
CA ASP A 332 -21.82 -3.37 -5.21
C ASP A 332 -23.15 -4.10 -5.47
N ARG A 333 -23.56 -4.24 -6.73
CA ARG A 333 -24.68 -5.14 -7.11
C ARG A 333 -24.41 -6.60 -6.73
N PHE A 334 -23.18 -7.09 -6.96
CA PHE A 334 -22.81 -8.43 -6.50
C PHE A 334 -22.99 -8.57 -4.99
N TRP A 335 -22.45 -7.64 -4.20
CA TRP A 335 -22.55 -7.67 -2.74
C TRP A 335 -24.01 -7.64 -2.27
N ARG A 336 -24.87 -6.85 -2.92
CA ARG A 336 -26.29 -6.73 -2.60
C ARG A 336 -27.08 -8.03 -2.82
N HIS A 337 -26.69 -8.85 -3.77
CA HIS A 337 -27.33 -10.13 -4.07
C HIS A 337 -26.57 -11.34 -3.51
N SER A 338 -25.40 -11.12 -2.94
CA SER A 338 -24.50 -12.19 -2.50
C SER A 338 -25.07 -13.04 -1.36
N ASN A 339 -25.97 -12.47 -0.55
CA ASN A 339 -26.62 -13.21 0.55
C ASN A 339 -27.49 -14.38 0.09
N HIS A 340 -28.00 -14.37 -1.15
CA HIS A 340 -28.81 -15.44 -1.72
C HIS A 340 -27.98 -16.56 -2.36
N LEU A 341 -26.67 -16.36 -2.53
CA LEU A 341 -25.81 -17.39 -3.11
C LEU A 341 -25.58 -18.55 -2.13
N PRO A 342 -25.61 -19.81 -2.55
CA PRO A 342 -25.08 -20.91 -1.74
C PRO A 342 -23.61 -20.65 -1.35
N ARG A 343 -23.21 -21.05 -0.14
CA ARG A 343 -21.84 -20.79 0.39
C ARG A 343 -20.73 -21.19 -0.57
N PRO A 344 -20.74 -22.36 -1.23
CA PRO A 344 -19.68 -22.73 -2.19
C PRO A 344 -19.60 -21.78 -3.40
N LEU A 345 -20.76 -21.30 -3.89
CA LEU A 345 -20.80 -20.33 -4.99
C LEU A 345 -20.35 -18.95 -4.54
N PHE A 346 -20.71 -18.53 -3.32
CA PHE A 346 -20.22 -17.31 -2.71
C PHE A 346 -18.68 -17.34 -2.57
N GLN A 347 -18.11 -18.43 -2.01
CA GLN A 347 -16.66 -18.60 -1.89
C GLN A 347 -15.97 -18.47 -3.26
N ARG A 348 -16.46 -19.19 -4.28
CA ARG A 348 -15.90 -19.10 -5.64
C ARG A 348 -15.99 -17.70 -6.23
N ALA A 349 -17.11 -17.01 -6.03
CA ALA A 349 -17.29 -15.66 -6.53
C ALA A 349 -16.34 -14.67 -5.82
N VAL A 350 -16.18 -14.79 -4.51
CA VAL A 350 -15.25 -13.97 -3.73
C VAL A 350 -13.81 -14.28 -4.11
N ASP A 351 -13.43 -15.54 -4.24
CA ASP A 351 -12.11 -15.94 -4.70
C ASP A 351 -11.81 -15.33 -6.10
N LEU A 352 -12.79 -15.40 -7.01
CA LEU A 352 -12.67 -14.82 -8.35
C LEU A 352 -12.54 -13.29 -8.32
N LEU A 353 -13.30 -12.60 -7.47
CA LEU A 353 -13.32 -11.14 -7.40
C LEU A 353 -12.10 -10.56 -6.68
N LEU A 354 -11.55 -11.28 -5.69
CA LEU A 354 -10.57 -10.74 -4.76
C LEU A 354 -9.19 -11.38 -4.88
N THR A 355 -9.05 -12.51 -5.60
CA THR A 355 -7.70 -13.04 -5.86
C THR A 355 -6.97 -12.12 -6.82
N GLN A 356 -5.83 -11.64 -6.41
CA GLN A 356 -5.05 -10.66 -7.16
C GLN A 356 -4.70 -11.13 -8.59
N SER A 357 -4.53 -12.44 -8.82
CA SER A 357 -4.23 -12.99 -10.15
C SER A 357 -5.38 -12.77 -11.14
N VAL A 358 -6.63 -12.95 -10.72
CA VAL A 358 -7.81 -12.81 -11.61
C VAL A 358 -8.17 -11.33 -11.79
N TRP A 359 -8.08 -10.52 -10.73
CA TRP A 359 -8.24 -9.06 -10.85
C TRP A 359 -7.23 -8.49 -11.84
N LYS A 360 -5.96 -8.88 -11.75
CA LYS A 360 -4.90 -8.45 -12.66
C LYS A 360 -5.15 -8.93 -14.10
N GLU A 361 -5.58 -10.18 -14.33
CA GLU A 361 -5.93 -10.67 -15.68
C GLU A 361 -7.18 -10.03 -16.26
N MET A 362 -8.26 -9.90 -15.50
CA MET A 362 -9.50 -9.25 -15.98
C MET A 362 -9.28 -7.79 -16.32
N VAL A 363 -8.51 -7.07 -15.53
CA VAL A 363 -8.21 -5.67 -15.77
C VAL A 363 -7.26 -5.52 -16.95
N THR A 364 -6.26 -6.37 -17.11
CA THR A 364 -5.34 -6.38 -18.28
C THR A 364 -6.11 -6.67 -19.57
N ARG A 365 -7.07 -7.61 -19.55
CA ARG A 365 -7.96 -7.88 -20.71
C ARG A 365 -8.91 -6.72 -21.03
N ALA A 366 -9.40 -6.00 -20.03
CA ALA A 366 -10.25 -4.84 -20.23
C ALA A 366 -9.51 -3.64 -20.84
N ILE A 367 -8.23 -3.47 -20.49
CA ILE A 367 -7.35 -2.40 -21.02
C ILE A 367 -6.85 -2.78 -22.42
N GLY A 368 -6.45 -4.04 -22.64
CA GLY A 368 -5.96 -4.50 -23.95
C GLY A 368 -7.00 -4.39 -25.07
N ARG A 369 -8.30 -4.40 -24.75
CA ARG A 369 -9.37 -4.15 -25.72
C ARG A 369 -9.60 -2.68 -26.08
N ARG A 370 -9.02 -1.72 -25.33
CA ARG A 370 -9.12 -0.28 -25.65
C ARG A 370 -7.99 0.26 -26.52
N HIS A 371 -6.90 -0.52 -26.70
CA HIS A 371 -5.77 -0.14 -27.56
C HIS A 371 -5.70 -0.91 -28.89
N SER A 372 -6.70 -1.73 -29.19
CA SER A 372 -6.85 -2.43 -30.47
C SER A 372 -8.12 -2.00 -31.21
N ALA A 373 -8.32 -0.71 -31.34
CA ALA A 373 -9.22 -0.14 -32.36
C ALA A 373 -8.38 0.75 -33.28
N PRO A 374 -8.55 0.62 -34.62
CA PRO A 374 -7.72 1.22 -35.64
C PRO A 374 -7.78 2.74 -35.67
#